data_3dfdc21a818dff4a5f4054b6bdfd130f
#
_entry.id   3dfdc21a818dff4a5f4054b6bdfd130f
#
_cell.length_a   1.000
_cell.length_b   1.000
_cell.length_c   1.000
_cell.angle_alpha   90.00
_cell.angle_beta   90.00
_cell.angle_gamma   90.00
#
_symmetry.space_group_name_H-M   'P 1'
#
loop_
_entity.id
_entity.type
_entity.pdbx_description
1 polymer ?
#
loop_
_entity_poly.entity_id
_entity_poly.type
_entity_poly.pdbx_seq_one_letter_code
_entity_poly.pdbx_strand_id
1 'polypeptide(L)'
;MKRTLSLVLILCAFLCACTGKTEFSESFLCGEAEAYAVCEECLLTASAGSVKCFDCAGEQTLDCELEVKPARIAKNGLSAVAYAYGGMSIVFPDGDVIETDNGIRDVQLSAGGYLAVCTEQPGYMGSVTVYSPERERAYKWYCASQRLVSAAVSPDGKHLAALTDEGIRLFSLDSEKEQASFSAQGLRAITWLGDRVCGIGENAAYVCTDKGKSRGMLKFDGKTIGKFGVLDKKLIIEVREHASGGAGEVYILDDDLKVKDRISVGGEVWSLDCRNGKTAVLTQNGVSVYDEAKLLSCRKAQGAEEALLTDSGEIIAVGGGRAWVTEK
;
A
#
# COMPACT_ATOMS: atom_id res chain seq x y z
N MET A 1 -17.07 -47.67 9.52
CA MET A 1 -16.78 -46.87 10.75
C MET A 1 -15.38 -46.23 10.83
N LYS A 2 -14.33 -46.69 10.13
CA LYS A 2 -12.98 -46.10 10.23
C LYS A 2 -12.76 -44.82 9.37
N ARG A 3 -13.60 -44.53 8.36
CA ARG A 3 -13.45 -43.33 7.50
C ARG A 3 -14.10 -42.06 8.05
N THR A 4 -15.10 -42.19 8.90
CA THR A 4 -15.79 -41.05 9.54
C THR A 4 -15.00 -40.47 10.70
N LEU A 5 -14.14 -41.24 11.36
CA LEU A 5 -13.31 -40.79 12.47
C LEU A 5 -12.15 -39.88 11.98
N SER A 6 -11.59 -40.17 10.77
CA SER A 6 -10.53 -39.35 10.18
C SER A 6 -11.02 -37.94 9.78
N LEU A 7 -12.26 -37.82 9.31
CA LEU A 7 -12.80 -36.51 8.88
C LEU A 7 -13.08 -35.59 10.08
N VAL A 8 -13.53 -36.16 11.20
CA VAL A 8 -13.78 -35.41 12.45
C VAL A 8 -12.46 -34.93 13.08
N LEU A 9 -11.39 -35.73 13.01
CA LEU A 9 -10.07 -35.35 13.50
C LEU A 9 -9.44 -34.21 12.68
N ILE A 10 -9.64 -34.20 11.35
CA ILE A 10 -9.17 -33.10 10.49
C ILE A 10 -9.96 -31.82 10.75
N LEU A 11 -11.28 -31.91 10.97
CA LEU A 11 -12.11 -30.75 11.31
C LEU A 11 -11.77 -30.16 12.69
N CYS A 12 -11.43 -31.01 13.68
CA CYS A 12 -10.96 -30.56 14.99
C CYS A 12 -9.56 -29.96 14.95
N ALA A 13 -8.67 -30.41 14.05
CA ALA A 13 -7.34 -29.83 13.89
C ALA A 13 -7.39 -28.40 13.31
N PHE A 14 -8.37 -28.08 12.47
CA PHE A 14 -8.60 -26.70 11.98
C PHE A 14 -9.20 -25.77 13.04
N LEU A 15 -9.88 -26.29 14.07
CA LEU A 15 -10.44 -25.50 15.16
C LEU A 15 -9.44 -25.26 16.32
N CYS A 16 -8.32 -26.00 16.38
CA CYS A 16 -7.32 -25.85 17.44
C CYS A 16 -6.09 -25.01 17.06
N ALA A 17 -6.03 -24.44 15.84
CA ALA A 17 -4.87 -23.65 15.40
C ALA A 17 -4.84 -22.19 15.88
N CYS A 18 -5.83 -21.75 16.68
CA CYS A 18 -5.90 -20.39 17.24
C CYS A 18 -5.79 -20.40 18.76
N THR A 19 -4.72 -20.96 19.34
CA THR A 19 -4.43 -20.87 20.78
C THR A 19 -3.31 -19.88 21.12
N GLY A 20 -3.11 -18.83 20.32
CA GLY A 20 -2.37 -17.66 20.75
C GLY A 20 -3.33 -16.64 21.40
N LYS A 21 -2.84 -15.76 22.27
CA LYS A 21 -3.61 -14.68 22.91
C LYS A 21 -4.54 -14.03 21.87
N THR A 22 -5.86 -14.14 22.08
CA THR A 22 -6.90 -13.83 21.09
C THR A 22 -7.39 -12.39 21.15
N GLU A 23 -6.81 -11.57 22.02
CA GLU A 23 -7.31 -10.21 22.29
C GLU A 23 -6.20 -9.17 22.08
N PHE A 24 -6.61 -7.96 21.72
CA PHE A 24 -5.78 -6.77 21.76
C PHE A 24 -5.65 -6.33 23.22
N SER A 25 -4.45 -5.93 23.63
CA SER A 25 -4.13 -5.60 25.04
C SER A 25 -4.50 -4.18 25.39
N GLU A 26 -4.37 -3.28 24.44
CA GLU A 26 -4.56 -1.86 24.64
C GLU A 26 -5.47 -1.27 23.57
N SER A 27 -6.15 -0.17 23.91
CA SER A 27 -6.91 0.60 22.93
C SER A 27 -6.99 2.06 23.32
N PHE A 28 -6.95 2.93 22.31
CA PHE A 28 -7.08 4.37 22.49
C PHE A 28 -7.99 5.00 21.43
N LEU A 29 -8.42 6.24 21.67
CA LEU A 29 -9.20 7.01 20.70
C LEU A 29 -8.24 7.75 19.77
N CYS A 30 -8.34 7.48 18.48
CA CYS A 30 -7.55 8.17 17.44
C CYS A 30 -8.39 9.13 16.58
N GLY A 31 -9.71 9.15 16.80
CA GLY A 31 -10.66 9.89 15.96
C GLY A 31 -10.95 9.16 14.64
N GLU A 32 -12.08 9.49 14.03
CA GLU A 32 -12.38 8.98 12.68
C GLU A 32 -11.46 9.64 11.66
N ALA A 33 -10.92 8.83 10.74
CA ALA A 33 -10.06 9.30 9.67
C ALA A 33 -10.40 8.60 8.36
N GLU A 34 -10.00 9.21 7.25
CA GLU A 34 -10.22 8.69 5.90
C GLU A 34 -9.08 7.75 5.47
N ALA A 35 -7.90 7.87 6.11
CA ALA A 35 -6.75 7.03 5.83
C ALA A 35 -5.89 6.83 7.09
N TYR A 36 -5.26 5.65 7.16
CA TYR A 36 -4.40 5.24 8.25
C TYR A 36 -3.11 4.62 7.72
N ALA A 37 -2.01 4.87 8.42
CA ALA A 37 -0.76 4.17 8.19
C ALA A 37 0.05 4.07 9.48
N VAL A 38 1.00 3.16 9.51
CA VAL A 38 2.02 3.10 10.56
C VAL A 38 3.32 3.68 10.00
N CYS A 39 3.94 4.57 10.77
CA CYS A 39 5.29 5.09 10.55
C CYS A 39 6.14 4.68 11.74
N GLU A 40 7.15 3.84 11.53
CA GLU A 40 7.89 3.24 12.62
C GLU A 40 6.94 2.52 13.60
N GLU A 41 6.78 3.06 14.82
CA GLU A 41 5.87 2.53 15.84
C GLU A 41 4.66 3.46 16.10
N CYS A 42 4.42 4.47 15.24
CA CYS A 42 3.35 5.45 15.40
C CYS A 42 2.22 5.25 14.40
N LEU A 43 0.97 5.43 14.84
CA LEU A 43 -0.22 5.46 13.98
C LEU A 43 -0.41 6.87 13.43
N LEU A 44 -0.23 7.04 12.12
CA LEU A 44 -0.59 8.24 11.38
C LEU A 44 -2.05 8.13 10.92
N THR A 45 -2.85 9.15 11.20
CA THR A 45 -4.25 9.28 10.76
C THR A 45 -4.40 10.54 9.93
N ALA A 46 -5.17 10.48 8.85
CA ALA A 46 -5.47 11.63 8.02
C ALA A 46 -6.97 11.73 7.75
N SER A 47 -7.53 12.91 7.99
CA SER A 47 -8.91 13.27 7.71
C SER A 47 -8.98 14.62 7.00
N ALA A 48 -10.13 14.97 6.43
CA ALA A 48 -10.35 16.29 5.87
C ALA A 48 -10.12 17.36 6.96
N GLY A 49 -9.08 18.16 6.80
CA GLY A 49 -8.71 19.24 7.71
C GLY A 49 -7.67 18.89 8.79
N SER A 50 -7.26 17.60 8.96
CA SER A 50 -6.36 17.25 10.07
C SER A 50 -5.49 16.03 9.77
N VAL A 51 -4.24 16.11 10.24
CA VAL A 51 -3.31 14.97 10.31
C VAL A 51 -2.85 14.80 11.74
N LYS A 52 -2.97 13.60 12.29
CA LYS A 52 -2.53 13.29 13.66
C LYS A 52 -1.62 12.07 13.67
N CYS A 53 -0.71 12.05 14.63
CA CYS A 53 0.12 10.89 14.91
C CYS A 53 -0.04 10.48 16.37
N PHE A 54 -0.12 9.16 16.63
CA PHE A 54 -0.25 8.59 17.96
C PHE A 54 0.82 7.52 18.14
N ASP A 55 1.45 7.47 19.29
CA ASP A 55 2.29 6.32 19.66
C ASP A 55 1.44 5.08 20.00
N CYS A 56 2.10 3.95 20.27
CA CYS A 56 1.42 2.70 20.64
C CYS A 56 0.67 2.79 21.98
N ALA A 57 1.01 3.74 22.85
CA ALA A 57 0.30 4.01 24.11
C ALA A 57 -0.94 4.91 23.91
N GLY A 58 -1.11 5.47 22.70
CA GLY A 58 -2.20 6.37 22.34
C GLY A 58 -1.92 7.83 22.71
N GLU A 59 -0.68 8.19 23.03
CA GLU A 59 -0.30 9.58 23.20
C GLU A 59 -0.19 10.27 21.84
N GLN A 60 -0.87 11.40 21.69
CA GLN A 60 -0.84 12.17 20.45
C GLN A 60 0.49 12.94 20.36
N THR A 61 1.31 12.60 19.37
CA THR A 61 2.64 13.17 19.13
C THR A 61 2.63 14.26 18.05
N LEU A 62 1.60 14.27 17.19
CA LEU A 62 1.43 15.26 16.14
C LEU A 62 -0.05 15.67 16.04
N ASP A 63 -0.29 16.97 15.75
CA ASP A 63 -1.56 17.52 15.31
C ASP A 63 -1.27 18.67 14.34
N CYS A 64 -1.50 18.43 13.06
CA CYS A 64 -1.27 19.38 11.98
C CYS A 64 -2.55 19.61 11.19
N GLU A 65 -2.70 20.82 10.67
CA GLU A 65 -3.77 21.15 9.74
C GLU A 65 -3.49 20.56 8.36
N LEU A 66 -4.55 20.14 7.69
CA LEU A 66 -4.58 19.75 6.29
C LEU A 66 -5.72 20.51 5.62
N GLU A 67 -5.71 20.68 4.30
CA GLU A 67 -6.85 21.29 3.63
C GLU A 67 -8.12 20.44 3.80
N VAL A 68 -9.27 21.09 3.92
CA VAL A 68 -10.58 20.43 4.04
C VAL A 68 -10.99 19.81 2.69
N LYS A 69 -10.32 18.72 2.34
CA LYS A 69 -10.50 17.92 1.13
C LYS A 69 -10.26 16.44 1.46
N PRO A 70 -10.63 15.50 0.57
CA PRO A 70 -10.41 14.08 0.83
C PRO A 70 -8.95 13.77 1.18
N ALA A 71 -8.70 13.27 2.37
CA ALA A 71 -7.38 12.96 2.85
C ALA A 71 -6.89 11.59 2.35
N ARG A 72 -5.61 11.48 2.12
CA ARG A 72 -4.93 10.25 1.70
C ARG A 72 -3.59 10.12 2.37
N ILE A 73 -3.09 8.90 2.41
CA ILE A 73 -1.75 8.60 2.89
C ILE A 73 -0.99 7.81 1.81
N ALA A 74 0.22 8.26 1.50
CA ALA A 74 1.20 7.49 0.76
C ALA A 74 2.16 6.82 1.75
N LYS A 75 2.42 5.51 1.57
CA LYS A 75 3.27 4.72 2.47
C LYS A 75 4.16 3.76 1.69
N ASN A 76 5.30 3.38 2.27
CA ASN A 76 6.27 2.45 1.67
C ASN A 76 6.64 1.26 2.57
N GLY A 77 5.94 1.04 3.67
CA GLY A 77 6.24 0.01 4.66
C GLY A 77 7.27 0.42 5.73
N LEU A 78 7.93 1.59 5.61
CA LEU A 78 8.84 2.16 6.61
C LEU A 78 8.34 3.51 7.09
N SER A 79 7.86 4.34 6.17
CA SER A 79 7.38 5.69 6.42
C SER A 79 6.06 5.94 5.69
N ALA A 80 5.40 7.03 6.02
CA ALA A 80 4.20 7.49 5.36
C ALA A 80 4.13 9.01 5.37
N VAL A 81 3.34 9.58 4.47
CA VAL A 81 3.03 11.01 4.41
C VAL A 81 1.54 11.18 4.13
N ALA A 82 0.93 12.17 4.77
CA ALA A 82 -0.46 12.52 4.53
C ALA A 82 -0.58 13.67 3.53
N TYR A 83 -1.62 13.66 2.71
CA TYR A 83 -1.92 14.74 1.75
C TYR A 83 -3.42 14.83 1.48
N ALA A 84 -3.89 15.99 1.06
CA ALA A 84 -5.24 16.21 0.60
C ALA A 84 -5.33 16.06 -0.92
N TYR A 85 -6.24 15.22 -1.43
CA TYR A 85 -6.48 15.09 -2.88
C TYR A 85 -7.03 16.40 -3.45
N GLY A 86 -6.32 16.99 -4.41
CA GLY A 86 -6.60 18.32 -4.93
C GLY A 86 -6.20 19.47 -3.99
N GLY A 87 -5.57 19.17 -2.84
CA GLY A 87 -4.87 20.11 -1.97
C GLY A 87 -3.46 20.40 -2.46
N MET A 88 -2.72 21.21 -1.71
CA MET A 88 -1.36 21.61 -2.07
C MET A 88 -0.31 21.20 -1.04
N SER A 89 -0.71 20.66 0.11
CA SER A 89 0.18 20.34 1.22
C SER A 89 0.40 18.83 1.36
N ILE A 90 1.64 18.44 1.66
CA ILE A 90 2.05 17.08 2.06
C ILE A 90 2.64 17.19 3.45
N VAL A 91 2.04 16.52 4.43
CA VAL A 91 2.43 16.55 5.85
C VAL A 91 3.18 15.27 6.19
N PHE A 92 4.36 15.42 6.81
CA PHE A 92 5.19 14.33 7.32
C PHE A 92 4.88 14.03 8.79
N PRO A 93 5.22 12.83 9.30
CA PRO A 93 4.97 12.45 10.69
C PRO A 93 5.73 13.30 11.73
N ASP A 94 6.81 13.97 11.34
CA ASP A 94 7.57 14.90 12.17
C ASP A 94 7.03 16.34 12.17
N GLY A 95 5.95 16.59 11.42
CA GLY A 95 5.28 17.88 11.32
C GLY A 95 5.80 18.79 10.20
N ASP A 96 6.82 18.38 9.48
CA ASP A 96 7.24 19.13 8.29
C ASP A 96 6.22 19.06 7.17
N VAL A 97 6.19 20.11 6.35
CA VAL A 97 5.21 20.25 5.26
C VAL A 97 5.95 20.61 3.96
N ILE A 98 5.60 19.90 2.89
CA ILE A 98 5.95 20.32 1.52
C ILE A 98 4.72 20.97 0.90
N GLU A 99 4.88 22.20 0.43
CA GLU A 99 3.86 22.89 -0.38
C GLU A 99 4.13 22.68 -1.88
N THR A 100 3.07 22.38 -2.62
CA THR A 100 3.11 22.22 -4.07
C THR A 100 2.51 23.44 -4.77
N ASP A 101 2.93 23.69 -6.02
CA ASP A 101 2.43 24.84 -6.80
C ASP A 101 0.96 24.65 -7.26
N ASN A 102 0.48 23.40 -7.31
CA ASN A 102 -0.84 23.04 -7.86
C ASN A 102 -1.45 21.85 -7.12
N GLY A 103 -2.74 21.62 -7.32
CA GLY A 103 -3.48 20.57 -6.65
C GLY A 103 -2.90 19.16 -6.86
N ILE A 104 -2.69 18.45 -5.76
CA ILE A 104 -2.11 17.10 -5.71
C ILE A 104 -3.16 16.08 -6.18
N ARG A 105 -2.77 15.20 -7.10
CA ARG A 105 -3.61 14.09 -7.57
C ARG A 105 -3.18 12.74 -7.04
N ASP A 106 -1.87 12.54 -6.89
CA ASP A 106 -1.31 11.30 -6.35
C ASP A 106 0.06 11.57 -5.74
N VAL A 107 0.37 10.83 -4.69
CA VAL A 107 1.69 10.83 -4.04
C VAL A 107 2.10 9.38 -3.85
N GLN A 108 3.31 9.04 -4.26
CA GLN A 108 3.93 7.74 -4.02
C GLN A 108 5.23 7.93 -3.26
N LEU A 109 5.42 7.13 -2.22
CA LEU A 109 6.63 7.11 -1.41
C LEU A 109 7.43 5.86 -1.75
N SER A 110 8.68 6.03 -2.20
CA SER A 110 9.56 4.90 -2.51
C SER A 110 10.16 4.29 -1.24
N ALA A 111 10.65 3.05 -1.33
CA ALA A 111 11.36 2.41 -0.22
C ALA A 111 12.65 3.16 0.19
N GLY A 112 13.23 3.96 -0.70
CA GLY A 112 14.37 4.84 -0.41
C GLY A 112 13.98 6.22 0.15
N GLY A 113 12.71 6.48 0.44
CA GLY A 113 12.25 7.76 0.99
C GLY A 113 11.99 8.86 -0.05
N TYR A 114 12.16 8.59 -1.35
CA TYR A 114 11.84 9.56 -2.40
C TYR A 114 10.32 9.67 -2.58
N LEU A 115 9.83 10.90 -2.81
CA LEU A 115 8.44 11.15 -3.16
C LEU A 115 8.29 11.42 -4.67
N ALA A 116 7.32 10.77 -5.29
CA ALA A 116 6.79 11.17 -6.59
C ALA A 116 5.42 11.84 -6.37
N VAL A 117 5.32 13.12 -6.68
CA VAL A 117 4.11 13.91 -6.49
C VAL A 117 3.51 14.28 -7.84
N CYS A 118 2.35 13.72 -8.14
CA CYS A 118 1.58 14.05 -9.33
C CYS A 118 0.65 15.22 -9.03
N THR A 119 0.76 16.30 -9.80
CA THR A 119 -0.08 17.49 -9.63
C THR A 119 -0.82 17.87 -10.90
N GLU A 120 -1.86 18.65 -10.75
CA GLU A 120 -2.41 19.42 -11.85
C GLU A 120 -1.36 20.38 -12.40
N GLN A 121 -1.45 20.70 -13.68
CA GLN A 121 -0.53 21.66 -14.28
C GLN A 121 -1.23 22.40 -15.42
N PRO A 122 -1.48 23.71 -15.30
CA PRO A 122 -2.09 24.49 -16.37
C PRO A 122 -1.31 24.36 -17.69
N GLY A 123 -2.02 24.09 -18.79
CA GLY A 123 -1.43 23.88 -20.12
C GLY A 123 -0.82 22.50 -20.37
N TYR A 124 -0.88 21.58 -19.40
CA TYR A 124 -0.40 20.20 -19.49
C TYR A 124 -1.46 19.23 -18.96
N MET A 125 -1.28 17.95 -19.23
CA MET A 125 -2.15 16.88 -18.72
C MET A 125 -1.79 16.45 -17.28
N GLY A 126 -0.81 17.10 -16.69
CA GLY A 126 -0.30 16.94 -15.34
C GLY A 126 1.21 17.16 -15.26
N SER A 127 1.75 17.14 -14.04
CA SER A 127 3.20 17.12 -13.82
C SER A 127 3.57 16.16 -12.70
N VAL A 128 4.79 15.65 -12.74
CA VAL A 128 5.41 14.89 -11.64
C VAL A 128 6.56 15.70 -11.09
N THR A 129 6.55 15.92 -9.78
CA THR A 129 7.70 16.45 -9.05
C THR A 129 8.29 15.34 -8.18
N VAL A 130 9.59 15.13 -8.27
CA VAL A 130 10.32 14.19 -7.40
C VAL A 130 11.01 14.99 -6.31
N TYR A 131 10.82 14.53 -5.05
CA TYR A 131 11.54 15.05 -3.89
C TYR A 131 12.48 13.97 -3.35
N SER A 132 13.67 14.38 -2.92
CA SER A 132 14.64 13.52 -2.26
C SER A 132 14.18 13.13 -0.83
N PRO A 133 14.85 12.19 -0.15
CA PRO A 133 14.58 11.88 1.26
C PRO A 133 14.76 13.10 2.18
N GLU A 134 15.62 14.07 1.79
CA GLU A 134 15.84 15.34 2.48
C GLU A 134 14.77 16.39 2.16
N ARG A 135 13.71 15.99 1.40
CA ARG A 135 12.57 16.85 1.01
C ARG A 135 12.92 17.96 0.03
N GLU A 136 14.06 17.84 -0.63
CA GLU A 136 14.48 18.78 -1.68
C GLU A 136 13.93 18.35 -3.03
N ARG A 137 13.52 19.32 -3.85
CA ARG A 137 13.05 19.04 -5.21
C ARG A 137 14.21 18.60 -6.09
N ALA A 138 14.23 17.32 -6.47
CA ALA A 138 15.27 16.70 -7.29
C ALA A 138 14.97 16.76 -8.79
N TYR A 139 13.67 16.66 -9.20
CA TYR A 139 13.30 16.58 -10.61
C TYR A 139 11.85 17.05 -10.81
N LYS A 140 11.54 17.58 -11.99
CA LYS A 140 10.17 17.89 -12.42
C LYS A 140 9.96 17.55 -13.88
N TRP A 141 8.87 16.86 -14.18
CA TRP A 141 8.46 16.51 -15.54
C TRP A 141 7.03 16.98 -15.83
N TYR A 142 6.79 17.48 -17.03
CA TYR A 142 5.49 17.94 -17.49
C TYR A 142 4.94 17.00 -18.53
N CYS A 143 3.78 16.41 -18.29
CA CYS A 143 3.08 15.54 -19.20
C CYS A 143 2.24 16.34 -20.18
N ALA A 144 2.68 16.44 -21.44
CA ALA A 144 2.06 17.36 -22.41
C ALA A 144 0.83 16.78 -23.12
N SER A 145 0.78 15.48 -23.39
CA SER A 145 -0.20 14.88 -24.32
C SER A 145 -1.01 13.71 -23.77
N GLN A 146 -0.56 13.09 -22.70
CA GLN A 146 -1.19 11.90 -22.12
C GLN A 146 -1.70 12.22 -20.71
N ARG A 147 -2.83 11.65 -20.31
CA ARG A 147 -3.32 11.85 -18.95
C ARG A 147 -2.40 11.12 -17.95
N LEU A 148 -1.78 11.89 -17.07
CA LEU A 148 -1.00 11.35 -15.95
C LEU A 148 -1.95 10.70 -14.93
N VAL A 149 -1.65 9.46 -14.54
CA VAL A 149 -2.42 8.67 -13.58
C VAL A 149 -1.71 8.60 -12.25
N SER A 150 -0.42 8.20 -12.24
CA SER A 150 0.40 8.02 -11.06
C SER A 150 1.88 8.06 -11.44
N ALA A 151 2.78 8.11 -10.47
CA ALA A 151 4.22 8.00 -10.71
C ALA A 151 4.91 7.38 -9.49
N ALA A 152 6.02 6.67 -9.72
CA ALA A 152 6.82 6.04 -8.67
C ALA A 152 8.31 6.20 -8.94
N VAL A 153 9.09 6.52 -7.91
CA VAL A 153 10.56 6.58 -7.96
C VAL A 153 11.13 5.24 -7.53
N SER A 154 12.20 4.81 -8.20
CA SER A 154 12.94 3.60 -7.80
C SER A 154 13.51 3.73 -6.38
N PRO A 155 13.71 2.61 -5.66
CA PRO A 155 14.24 2.65 -4.30
C PRO A 155 15.61 3.33 -4.19
N ASP A 156 16.44 3.29 -5.24
CA ASP A 156 17.75 3.92 -5.30
C ASP A 156 17.73 5.40 -5.74
N GLY A 157 16.54 5.94 -6.03
CA GLY A 157 16.36 7.33 -6.44
C GLY A 157 16.84 7.68 -7.85
N LYS A 158 17.20 6.69 -8.68
CA LYS A 158 17.81 6.96 -10.01
C LYS A 158 16.82 6.98 -11.16
N HIS A 159 15.65 6.38 -10.96
CA HIS A 159 14.65 6.22 -12.01
C HIS A 159 13.27 6.67 -11.56
N LEU A 160 12.55 7.29 -12.48
CA LEU A 160 11.13 7.61 -12.33
C LEU A 160 10.33 6.79 -13.35
N ALA A 161 9.27 6.16 -12.88
CA ALA A 161 8.26 5.55 -13.72
C ALA A 161 6.97 6.38 -13.61
N ALA A 162 6.51 6.96 -14.70
CA ALA A 162 5.25 7.70 -14.77
C ALA A 162 4.20 6.85 -15.52
N LEU A 163 3.08 6.61 -14.86
CA LEU A 163 1.93 5.93 -15.44
C LEU A 163 1.02 6.93 -16.12
N THR A 164 0.75 6.70 -17.39
CA THR A 164 -0.21 7.46 -18.20
C THR A 164 -1.35 6.55 -18.68
N ASP A 165 -2.37 7.10 -19.29
CA ASP A 165 -3.46 6.34 -19.91
C ASP A 165 -3.01 5.48 -21.12
N GLU A 166 -1.82 5.74 -21.68
CA GLU A 166 -1.24 4.94 -22.76
C GLU A 166 -0.20 3.90 -22.29
N GLY A 167 0.23 3.98 -21.03
CA GLY A 167 1.22 3.07 -20.46
C GLY A 167 2.22 3.75 -19.55
N ILE A 168 3.40 3.15 -19.40
CA ILE A 168 4.45 3.58 -18.49
C ILE A 168 5.55 4.30 -19.27
N ARG A 169 5.95 5.47 -18.80
CA ARG A 169 7.11 6.23 -19.28
C ARG A 169 8.22 6.18 -18.25
N LEU A 170 9.43 5.92 -18.68
CA LEU A 170 10.59 5.66 -17.82
C LEU A 170 11.66 6.73 -18.04
N PHE A 171 12.10 7.33 -16.95
CA PHE A 171 13.09 8.40 -16.95
C PHE A 171 14.28 8.03 -16.08
N SER A 172 15.48 8.49 -16.50
CA SER A 172 16.63 8.56 -15.61
C SER A 172 16.64 9.94 -14.94
N LEU A 173 16.71 9.95 -13.64
CA LEU A 173 16.81 11.19 -12.86
C LEU A 173 18.20 11.82 -12.97
N ASP A 174 19.25 11.03 -13.16
CA ASP A 174 20.62 11.52 -13.36
C ASP A 174 20.79 12.30 -14.67
N SER A 175 20.12 11.89 -15.74
CA SER A 175 20.23 12.49 -17.09
C SER A 175 19.05 13.38 -17.45
N GLU A 176 18.01 13.43 -16.63
CA GLU A 176 16.77 14.16 -16.84
C GLU A 176 16.07 13.83 -18.17
N LYS A 177 16.27 12.62 -18.69
CA LYS A 177 15.75 12.19 -19.99
C LYS A 177 14.82 10.99 -19.88
N GLU A 178 13.83 10.98 -20.75
CA GLU A 178 13.07 9.77 -21.02
C GLU A 178 13.98 8.73 -21.65
N GLN A 179 14.03 7.55 -21.04
CA GLN A 179 14.88 6.44 -21.50
C GLN A 179 14.07 5.45 -22.32
N ALA A 180 12.81 5.21 -21.96
CA ALA A 180 11.96 4.21 -22.59
C ALA A 180 10.49 4.45 -22.30
N SER A 181 9.65 3.74 -23.04
CA SER A 181 8.23 3.59 -22.73
C SER A 181 7.81 2.13 -22.82
N PHE A 182 6.77 1.78 -22.09
CA PHE A 182 6.15 0.47 -22.06
C PHE A 182 4.65 0.62 -22.24
N SER A 183 4.12 0.19 -23.39
CA SER A 183 2.69 0.28 -23.69
C SER A 183 1.93 -0.80 -22.92
N ALA A 184 1.00 -0.39 -22.08
CA ALA A 184 0.06 -1.24 -21.37
C ALA A 184 -1.18 -0.43 -21.02
N GLN A 185 -2.33 -0.88 -21.46
CA GLN A 185 -3.60 -0.19 -21.22
C GLN A 185 -4.29 -0.73 -19.96
N GLY A 186 -5.14 0.10 -19.36
CA GLY A 186 -5.96 -0.29 -18.22
C GLY A 186 -5.20 -0.44 -16.90
N LEU A 187 -3.97 0.11 -16.83
CA LEU A 187 -3.22 0.20 -15.58
C LEU A 187 -3.81 1.31 -14.70
N ARG A 188 -3.90 1.05 -13.40
CA ARG A 188 -4.45 1.96 -12.39
C ARG A 188 -3.45 2.33 -11.29
N ALA A 189 -2.38 1.54 -11.16
CA ALA A 189 -1.31 1.79 -10.19
C ALA A 189 0.04 1.37 -10.76
N ILE A 190 1.09 1.95 -10.19
CA ILE A 190 2.48 1.67 -10.55
C ILE A 190 3.31 1.58 -9.27
N THR A 191 4.29 0.69 -9.25
CA THR A 191 5.24 0.55 -8.14
C THR A 191 6.56 -0.04 -8.64
N TRP A 192 7.58 -0.04 -7.78
CA TRP A 192 8.85 -0.72 -8.03
C TRP A 192 8.96 -2.00 -7.20
N LEU A 193 9.44 -3.06 -7.84
CA LEU A 193 9.82 -4.34 -7.22
C LEU A 193 11.33 -4.48 -7.33
N GLY A 194 12.06 -3.86 -6.40
CA GLY A 194 13.51 -3.70 -6.50
C GLY A 194 13.90 -2.82 -7.69
N ASP A 195 14.53 -3.40 -8.71
CA ASP A 195 14.97 -2.74 -9.95
C ASP A 195 13.96 -2.83 -11.11
N ARG A 196 12.75 -3.32 -10.85
CA ARG A 196 11.72 -3.52 -11.86
C ARG A 196 10.49 -2.68 -11.60
N VAL A 197 9.89 -2.21 -12.70
CA VAL A 197 8.64 -1.46 -12.66
C VAL A 197 7.48 -2.41 -12.83
N CYS A 198 6.52 -2.33 -11.90
CA CYS A 198 5.30 -3.11 -11.94
C CYS A 198 4.09 -2.17 -12.13
N GLY A 199 3.38 -2.36 -13.23
CA GLY A 199 2.08 -1.74 -13.49
C GLY A 199 0.95 -2.70 -13.11
N ILE A 200 -0.05 -2.21 -12.38
CA ILE A 200 -1.18 -3.00 -11.87
C ILE A 200 -2.46 -2.47 -12.49
N GLY A 201 -3.18 -3.34 -13.20
CA GLY A 201 -4.50 -3.08 -13.77
C GLY A 201 -5.63 -3.69 -12.94
N GLU A 202 -6.81 -3.76 -13.54
CA GLU A 202 -7.99 -4.34 -12.89
C GLU A 202 -7.87 -5.87 -12.73
N ASN A 203 -7.36 -6.56 -13.74
CA ASN A 203 -7.27 -8.01 -13.77
C ASN A 203 -5.92 -8.54 -14.26
N ALA A 204 -4.93 -7.67 -14.40
CA ALA A 204 -3.59 -8.04 -14.84
C ALA A 204 -2.51 -7.18 -14.17
N ALA A 205 -1.35 -7.77 -13.97
CA ALA A 205 -0.14 -7.06 -13.59
C ALA A 205 0.94 -7.25 -14.67
N TYR A 206 1.77 -6.25 -14.88
CA TYR A 206 2.83 -6.22 -15.88
C TYR A 206 4.13 -5.81 -15.22
N VAL A 207 5.23 -6.42 -15.63
CA VAL A 207 6.56 -6.05 -15.15
C VAL A 207 7.48 -5.77 -16.32
N CYS A 208 8.22 -4.68 -16.23
CA CYS A 208 9.30 -4.34 -17.16
C CYS A 208 10.55 -3.87 -16.40
N THR A 209 11.68 -3.84 -17.10
CA THR A 209 12.91 -3.23 -16.58
C THR A 209 12.83 -1.71 -16.64
N ASP A 210 13.78 -1.02 -16.01
CA ASP A 210 14.05 0.43 -16.14
C ASP A 210 14.23 0.92 -17.59
N LYS A 211 14.54 0.00 -18.52
CA LYS A 211 14.69 0.25 -19.96
C LYS A 211 13.46 -0.14 -20.79
N GLY A 212 12.31 -0.37 -20.14
CA GLY A 212 11.05 -0.70 -20.83
C GLY A 212 10.99 -2.11 -21.43
N LYS A 213 11.97 -2.99 -21.15
CA LYS A 213 11.92 -4.37 -21.63
C LYS A 213 10.96 -5.18 -20.80
N SER A 214 9.92 -5.73 -21.42
CA SER A 214 8.97 -6.64 -20.77
C SER A 214 9.67 -7.83 -20.11
N ARG A 215 9.27 -8.15 -18.89
CA ARG A 215 9.80 -9.28 -18.11
C ARG A 215 8.72 -10.29 -17.76
N GLY A 216 7.51 -9.84 -17.51
CA GLY A 216 6.40 -10.70 -17.16
C GLY A 216 5.05 -10.00 -17.27
N MET A 217 4.04 -10.81 -17.39
CA MET A 217 2.64 -10.44 -17.27
C MET A 217 1.91 -11.58 -16.57
N LEU A 218 1.07 -11.23 -15.60
CA LEU A 218 0.15 -12.17 -14.98
C LEU A 218 -1.27 -11.63 -15.15
N LYS A 219 -2.14 -12.46 -15.72
CA LYS A 219 -3.54 -12.13 -15.94
C LYS A 219 -4.45 -13.08 -15.17
N PHE A 220 -5.49 -12.53 -14.59
CA PHE A 220 -6.51 -13.26 -13.85
C PHE A 220 -7.84 -13.20 -14.61
N ASP A 221 -8.07 -14.20 -15.47
CA ASP A 221 -9.27 -14.24 -16.29
C ASP A 221 -10.52 -14.40 -15.43
N GLY A 222 -11.48 -13.47 -15.62
CA GLY A 222 -12.74 -13.44 -14.87
C GLY A 222 -12.62 -13.02 -13.40
N LYS A 223 -11.42 -12.63 -12.93
CA LYS A 223 -11.18 -12.16 -11.56
C LYS A 223 -10.63 -10.74 -11.55
N THR A 224 -10.71 -10.09 -10.42
CA THR A 224 -10.26 -8.70 -10.23
C THR A 224 -9.14 -8.64 -9.18
N ILE A 225 -8.09 -7.87 -9.46
CA ILE A 225 -7.09 -7.51 -8.48
C ILE A 225 -7.70 -6.44 -7.56
N GLY A 226 -7.73 -6.71 -6.27
CA GLY A 226 -8.21 -5.79 -5.25
C GLY A 226 -7.07 -4.96 -4.65
N LYS A 227 -6.77 -5.22 -3.39
CA LYS A 227 -5.68 -4.57 -2.65
C LYS A 227 -4.34 -5.16 -3.05
N PHE A 228 -3.28 -4.37 -2.89
CA PHE A 228 -1.93 -4.85 -3.10
C PHE A 228 -0.94 -4.16 -2.15
N GLY A 229 0.19 -4.80 -1.94
CA GLY A 229 1.33 -4.28 -1.21
C GLY A 229 2.63 -4.79 -1.82
N VAL A 230 3.72 -4.14 -1.47
CA VAL A 230 5.07 -4.56 -1.84
C VAL A 230 5.82 -4.98 -0.59
N LEU A 231 6.46 -6.13 -0.64
CA LEU A 231 7.27 -6.67 0.42
C LEU A 231 8.62 -7.06 -0.17
N ASP A 232 9.65 -6.28 0.10
CA ASP A 232 10.97 -6.37 -0.54
C ASP A 232 10.84 -6.27 -2.08
N LYS A 233 11.08 -7.38 -2.79
CA LYS A 233 10.91 -7.50 -4.24
C LYS A 233 9.68 -8.31 -4.65
N LYS A 234 8.81 -8.61 -3.69
CA LYS A 234 7.59 -9.39 -3.93
C LYS A 234 6.40 -8.47 -4.06
N LEU A 235 5.49 -8.80 -4.96
CA LEU A 235 4.18 -8.18 -5.05
C LEU A 235 3.17 -9.08 -4.35
N ILE A 236 2.49 -8.54 -3.35
CA ILE A 236 1.42 -9.19 -2.62
C ILE A 236 0.11 -8.61 -3.13
N ILE A 237 -0.77 -9.43 -3.70
CA ILE A 237 -2.04 -8.97 -4.28
C ILE A 237 -3.22 -9.80 -3.80
N GLU A 238 -4.29 -9.12 -3.50
CA GLU A 238 -5.61 -9.73 -3.37
C GLU A 238 -6.19 -9.98 -4.77
N VAL A 239 -6.69 -11.18 -5.00
CA VAL A 239 -7.44 -11.56 -6.20
C VAL A 239 -8.81 -12.05 -5.78
N ARG A 240 -9.87 -11.41 -6.24
CA ARG A 240 -11.25 -11.69 -5.89
C ARG A 240 -12.10 -12.00 -7.12
N GLU A 241 -13.21 -12.71 -6.93
CA GLU A 241 -14.06 -13.16 -8.04
C GLU A 241 -14.83 -12.00 -8.68
N HIS A 242 -15.15 -10.95 -7.91
CA HIS A 242 -15.95 -9.83 -8.40
C HIS A 242 -15.31 -8.48 -8.04
N ALA A 243 -15.47 -7.50 -8.92
CA ALA A 243 -14.99 -6.13 -8.66
C ALA A 243 -15.64 -5.49 -7.42
N SER A 244 -16.90 -5.86 -7.13
CA SER A 244 -17.67 -5.35 -5.98
C SER A 244 -17.30 -5.98 -4.63
N GLY A 245 -16.38 -6.96 -4.59
CA GLY A 245 -16.00 -7.68 -3.38
C GLY A 245 -16.20 -9.20 -3.49
N GLY A 246 -16.29 -9.88 -2.34
CA GLY A 246 -16.45 -11.31 -2.22
C GLY A 246 -15.19 -12.02 -1.73
N ALA A 247 -15.24 -13.35 -1.66
CA ALA A 247 -14.11 -14.15 -1.22
C ALA A 247 -12.87 -13.90 -2.10
N GLY A 248 -11.75 -13.67 -1.48
CA GLY A 248 -10.47 -13.42 -2.13
C GLY A 248 -9.42 -14.45 -1.77
N GLU A 249 -8.37 -14.49 -2.57
CA GLU A 249 -7.10 -15.15 -2.28
C GLU A 249 -6.00 -14.10 -2.32
N VAL A 250 -5.01 -14.22 -1.45
CA VAL A 250 -3.82 -13.37 -1.52
C VAL A 250 -2.70 -14.15 -2.20
N TYR A 251 -2.20 -13.61 -3.29
CA TYR A 251 -1.09 -14.16 -4.06
C TYR A 251 0.20 -13.47 -3.68
N ILE A 252 1.26 -14.25 -3.52
CA ILE A 252 2.62 -13.81 -3.31
C ILE A 252 3.37 -14.04 -4.61
N LEU A 253 3.81 -12.97 -5.27
CA LEU A 253 4.47 -13.00 -6.56
C LEU A 253 5.92 -12.53 -6.42
N ASP A 254 6.83 -13.12 -7.19
CA ASP A 254 8.20 -12.60 -7.31
C ASP A 254 8.27 -11.37 -8.25
N ASP A 255 9.45 -10.84 -8.43
CA ASP A 255 9.74 -9.69 -9.27
C ASP A 255 9.60 -9.94 -10.80
N ASP A 256 9.35 -11.19 -11.22
CA ASP A 256 8.93 -11.58 -12.57
C ASP A 256 7.44 -11.96 -12.65
N LEU A 257 6.66 -11.68 -11.60
CA LEU A 257 5.23 -12.02 -11.42
C LEU A 257 4.93 -13.52 -11.44
N LYS A 258 5.89 -14.36 -11.10
CA LYS A 258 5.63 -15.79 -10.90
C LYS A 258 5.02 -16.01 -9.52
N VAL A 259 3.95 -16.79 -9.49
CA VAL A 259 3.30 -17.16 -8.23
C VAL A 259 4.26 -18.00 -7.40
N LYS A 260 4.66 -17.49 -6.25
CA LYS A 260 5.48 -18.21 -5.25
C LYS A 260 4.58 -18.95 -4.29
N ASP A 261 3.52 -18.29 -3.83
CA ASP A 261 2.61 -18.87 -2.86
C ASP A 261 1.23 -18.22 -2.92
N ARG A 262 0.26 -18.80 -2.18
CA ARG A 262 -1.11 -18.30 -2.06
C ARG A 262 -1.62 -18.48 -0.65
N ILE A 263 -2.33 -17.47 -0.16
CA ILE A 263 -3.01 -17.48 1.12
C ILE A 263 -4.51 -17.53 0.86
N SER A 264 -5.17 -18.61 1.30
CA SER A 264 -6.63 -18.68 1.30
C SER A 264 -7.17 -18.02 2.55
N VAL A 265 -7.83 -16.87 2.41
CA VAL A 265 -8.25 -16.03 3.56
C VAL A 265 -9.67 -16.33 4.05
N GLY A 266 -10.43 -17.16 3.34
CA GLY A 266 -11.76 -17.63 3.76
C GLY A 266 -12.85 -16.55 3.83
N GLY A 267 -12.64 -15.39 3.20
CA GLY A 267 -13.58 -14.28 3.19
C GLY A 267 -13.12 -13.11 2.34
N GLU A 268 -13.84 -12.00 2.42
CA GLU A 268 -13.46 -10.75 1.78
C GLU A 268 -12.28 -10.10 2.53
N VAL A 269 -11.30 -9.59 1.79
CA VAL A 269 -10.16 -8.84 2.36
C VAL A 269 -10.55 -7.38 2.54
N TRP A 270 -10.67 -6.95 3.79
CA TRP A 270 -10.99 -5.56 4.14
C TRP A 270 -9.74 -4.69 4.21
N SER A 271 -8.61 -5.25 4.65
CA SER A 271 -7.32 -4.56 4.66
C SER A 271 -6.19 -5.54 4.38
N LEU A 272 -5.15 -5.06 3.73
CA LEU A 272 -3.90 -5.76 3.43
C LEU A 272 -2.75 -4.81 3.76
N ASP A 273 -1.86 -5.21 4.65
CA ASP A 273 -0.63 -4.48 4.95
C ASP A 273 0.58 -5.39 4.92
N CYS A 274 1.72 -4.86 4.45
CA CYS A 274 2.95 -5.61 4.24
C CYS A 274 4.12 -4.87 4.87
N ARG A 275 4.80 -5.50 5.84
CA ARG A 275 5.93 -4.90 6.54
C ARG A 275 6.86 -5.97 7.10
N ASN A 276 8.18 -5.76 7.02
CA ASN A 276 9.23 -6.60 7.65
C ASN A 276 9.04 -8.11 7.42
N GLY A 277 8.85 -8.51 6.17
CA GLY A 277 8.68 -9.92 5.80
C GLY A 277 7.29 -10.49 6.08
N LYS A 278 6.39 -9.71 6.70
CA LYS A 278 5.06 -10.17 7.11
C LYS A 278 3.95 -9.53 6.30
N THR A 279 2.83 -10.24 6.21
CA THR A 279 1.59 -9.75 5.60
C THR A 279 0.46 -9.86 6.61
N ALA A 280 -0.19 -8.74 6.93
CA ALA A 280 -1.41 -8.70 7.71
C ALA A 280 -2.61 -8.64 6.77
N VAL A 281 -3.61 -9.46 7.04
CA VAL A 281 -4.86 -9.54 6.28
C VAL A 281 -6.02 -9.42 7.24
N LEU A 282 -6.83 -8.40 7.09
CA LEU A 282 -8.09 -8.22 7.81
C LEU A 282 -9.25 -8.75 6.99
N THR A 283 -10.07 -9.57 7.61
CA THR A 283 -11.32 -10.10 7.07
C THR A 283 -12.43 -9.96 8.13
N GLN A 284 -13.64 -10.35 7.80
CA GLN A 284 -14.74 -10.49 8.78
C GLN A 284 -14.41 -11.39 9.98
N ASN A 285 -13.44 -12.30 9.83
CA ASN A 285 -13.04 -13.24 10.89
C ASN A 285 -11.97 -12.65 11.83
N GLY A 286 -11.41 -11.49 11.51
CA GLY A 286 -10.36 -10.80 12.25
C GLY A 286 -9.08 -10.60 11.44
N VAL A 287 -7.98 -10.29 12.13
CA VAL A 287 -6.66 -10.07 11.54
C VAL A 287 -5.85 -11.34 11.59
N SER A 288 -5.34 -11.76 10.46
CA SER A 288 -4.37 -12.86 10.31
C SER A 288 -3.04 -12.31 9.83
N VAL A 289 -1.95 -12.73 10.47
CA VAL A 289 -0.58 -12.36 10.08
C VAL A 289 0.12 -13.58 9.52
N TYR A 290 0.79 -13.40 8.40
CA TYR A 290 1.50 -14.43 7.67
C TYR A 290 2.98 -14.05 7.49
N ASP A 291 3.85 -15.07 7.55
CA ASP A 291 5.21 -15.04 7.02
C ASP A 291 5.19 -15.86 5.74
N GLU A 292 5.35 -15.21 4.60
CA GLU A 292 4.94 -15.76 3.29
C GLU A 292 3.49 -16.29 3.35
N ALA A 293 3.24 -17.57 3.08
CA ALA A 293 1.91 -18.16 3.22
C ALA A 293 1.70 -18.90 4.56
N LYS A 294 2.68 -18.90 5.46
CA LYS A 294 2.57 -19.52 6.77
C LYS A 294 1.86 -18.62 7.76
N LEU A 295 0.69 -19.05 8.26
CA LEU A 295 -0.03 -18.35 9.30
C LEU A 295 0.80 -18.32 10.60
N LEU A 296 1.08 -17.11 11.10
CA LEU A 296 1.78 -16.88 12.37
C LEU A 296 0.79 -16.66 13.51
N SER A 297 -0.23 -15.84 13.30
CA SER A 297 -1.24 -15.53 14.30
C SER A 297 -2.57 -15.15 13.65
N CYS A 298 -3.65 -15.34 14.42
CA CYS A 298 -4.97 -14.86 14.06
C CYS A 298 -5.62 -14.26 15.31
N ARG A 299 -6.21 -13.06 15.18
CA ARG A 299 -6.82 -12.31 16.28
C ARG A 299 -8.19 -11.78 15.87
N LYS A 300 -9.13 -11.83 16.79
CA LYS A 300 -10.44 -11.18 16.58
C LYS A 300 -10.22 -9.66 16.59
N ALA A 301 -10.82 -8.97 15.63
CA ALA A 301 -10.76 -7.51 15.50
C ALA A 301 -12.15 -6.98 15.14
N GLN A 302 -13.09 -7.12 16.08
CA GLN A 302 -14.48 -6.72 15.85
C GLN A 302 -14.57 -5.20 15.71
N GLY A 303 -15.16 -4.74 14.62
CA GLY A 303 -15.29 -3.31 14.31
C GLY A 303 -14.07 -2.67 13.68
N ALA A 304 -12.98 -3.44 13.42
CA ALA A 304 -11.85 -2.93 12.67
C ALA A 304 -12.17 -2.81 11.17
N GLU A 305 -11.70 -1.75 10.58
CA GLU A 305 -11.81 -1.41 9.15
C GLU A 305 -10.45 -1.57 8.45
N GLU A 306 -9.35 -1.32 9.19
CA GLU A 306 -8.00 -1.55 8.74
C GLU A 306 -7.16 -2.30 9.80
N ALA A 307 -6.12 -3.00 9.33
CA ALA A 307 -5.11 -3.63 10.16
C ALA A 307 -3.73 -3.35 9.58
N LEU A 308 -2.85 -2.82 10.42
CA LEU A 308 -1.55 -2.30 10.08
C LEU A 308 -0.48 -3.02 10.91
N LEU A 309 0.70 -3.21 10.34
CA LEU A 309 1.86 -3.78 11.02
C LEU A 309 2.81 -2.68 11.46
N THR A 310 3.34 -2.78 12.68
CA THR A 310 4.45 -1.97 13.17
C THR A 310 5.80 -2.60 12.79
N ASP A 311 6.90 -1.89 13.00
CA ASP A 311 8.24 -2.41 12.76
C ASP A 311 8.62 -3.52 13.73
N SER A 312 8.12 -3.48 14.96
CA SER A 312 8.27 -4.56 15.97
C SER A 312 7.43 -5.80 15.63
N GLY A 313 6.49 -5.69 14.69
CA GLY A 313 5.58 -6.76 14.27
C GLY A 313 4.30 -6.85 15.10
N GLU A 314 4.00 -5.82 15.88
CA GLU A 314 2.69 -5.63 16.51
C GLU A 314 1.63 -5.32 15.44
N ILE A 315 0.38 -5.51 15.80
CA ILE A 315 -0.76 -5.17 14.94
C ILE A 315 -1.46 -3.97 15.55
N ILE A 316 -1.71 -2.94 14.75
CA ILE A 316 -2.64 -1.88 15.06
C ILE A 316 -3.88 -2.08 14.19
N ALA A 317 -5.00 -2.43 14.80
CA ALA A 317 -6.29 -2.48 14.13
C ALA A 317 -7.05 -1.19 14.40
N VAL A 318 -7.66 -0.59 13.38
CA VAL A 318 -8.39 0.68 13.52
C VAL A 318 -9.79 0.58 12.93
N GLY A 319 -10.74 1.27 13.55
CA GLY A 319 -12.13 1.37 13.08
C GLY A 319 -12.99 2.15 14.05
N GLY A 320 -13.98 2.89 13.55
CA GLY A 320 -14.90 3.70 14.36
C GLY A 320 -14.20 4.70 15.29
N GLY A 321 -13.09 5.31 14.84
CA GLY A 321 -12.32 6.30 15.60
C GLY A 321 -11.50 5.73 16.76
N ARG A 322 -11.30 4.41 16.82
CA ARG A 322 -10.54 3.72 17.86
C ARG A 322 -9.41 2.88 17.22
N ALA A 323 -8.29 2.84 17.89
CA ALA A 323 -7.18 1.92 17.58
C ALA A 323 -7.06 0.87 18.69
N TRP A 324 -6.74 -0.35 18.30
CA TRP A 324 -6.44 -1.50 19.18
C TRP A 324 -5.04 -2.00 18.86
N VAL A 325 -4.20 -2.16 19.87
CA VAL A 325 -2.80 -2.57 19.74
C VAL A 325 -2.60 -3.94 20.38
N THR A 326 -1.80 -4.80 19.75
CA THR A 326 -1.42 -6.10 20.33
C THR A 326 -0.23 -5.92 21.26
N GLU A 327 -0.16 -6.71 22.32
CA GLU A 327 1.07 -6.84 23.14
C GLU A 327 2.21 -7.51 22.34
N LYS A 328 3.44 -7.09 22.68
CA LYS A 328 4.68 -7.76 22.22
C LYS A 328 4.75 -9.22 22.59
#